data_d0c0b604a04913a8fa9d17c6913729e5
#
_entry.id   d0c0b604a04913a8fa9d17c6913729e5
#
_cell.length_a   1.000
_cell.length_b   1.000
_cell.length_c   1.000
_cell.angle_alpha   90.00
_cell.angle_beta   90.00
_cell.angle_gamma   90.00
#
_symmetry.space_group_name_H-M   'P 1'
#
loop_
_entity.id
_entity.type
_entity.pdbx_description
1 polymer ?
#
loop_
_entity_poly.entity_id
_entity_poly.type
_entity_poly.pdbx_seq_one_letter_code
_entity_poly.pdbx_strand_id
1 'polypeptide(L)'
;SFLDKVKKNLPYYIKTKFVIQIPWYRYYFEKFIYKKRGSLLMKDFTFNKISFNKVQQLTNQSKVILDIHNPWQNGLTQRPFDALGNGKALITTNASIMEESFYDEEIIQVVNRDIPTIDTEIFKIDINIIDGFEEYSLENWSKKIFKLINNYD
;
A
#
# COMPACT_ATOMS: atom_id res chain seq x y z
N SER A 1 5.12 -4.07 16.49
CA SER A 1 4.78 -4.43 15.08
C SER A 1 5.44 -3.45 14.12
N PHE A 2 5.48 -3.77 12.81
CA PHE A 2 5.99 -2.84 11.80
C PHE A 2 5.24 -1.50 11.83
N LEU A 3 3.91 -1.53 11.92
CA LEU A 3 3.08 -0.32 12.00
C LEU A 3 3.39 0.55 13.22
N ASP A 4 3.80 -0.06 14.35
CA ASP A 4 4.25 0.69 15.53
C ASP A 4 5.55 1.44 15.26
N LYS A 5 6.49 0.78 14.55
CA LYS A 5 7.75 1.40 14.17
C LYS A 5 7.52 2.56 13.21
N VAL A 6 6.67 2.37 12.19
CA VAL A 6 6.26 3.43 11.27
C VAL A 6 5.65 4.60 12.02
N LYS A 7 4.68 4.34 12.90
CA LYS A 7 3.98 5.40 13.65
C LYS A 7 4.91 6.19 14.58
N LYS A 8 5.92 5.55 15.15
CA LYS A 8 6.92 6.20 16.00
C LYS A 8 7.91 7.07 15.22
N ASN A 9 8.21 6.68 13.98
CA ASN A 9 9.18 7.37 13.13
C ASN A 9 8.55 8.52 12.33
N LEU A 10 7.22 8.61 12.30
CA LEU A 10 6.53 9.70 11.64
C LEU A 10 6.41 10.93 12.55
N PRO A 11 6.61 12.15 12.01
CA PRO A 11 6.37 13.38 12.74
C PRO A 11 4.92 13.48 13.23
N TYR A 12 4.70 14.13 14.36
CA TYR A 12 3.39 14.24 15.02
C TYR A 12 2.32 14.95 14.17
N TYR A 13 2.73 15.78 13.22
CA TYR A 13 1.82 16.49 12.31
C TYR A 13 1.31 15.63 11.15
N ILE A 14 1.93 14.45 10.91
CA ILE A 14 1.46 13.52 9.89
C ILE A 14 0.29 12.70 10.44
N LYS A 15 -0.90 12.94 9.89
CA LYS A 15 -2.10 12.17 10.26
C LYS A 15 -2.06 10.81 9.57
N THR A 16 -1.98 9.77 10.37
CA THR A 16 -2.01 8.38 9.87
C THR A 16 -3.35 7.73 10.15
N LYS A 17 -3.84 6.95 9.19
CA LYS A 17 -5.01 6.10 9.35
C LYS A 17 -4.66 4.68 8.96
N PHE A 18 -4.61 3.79 9.95
CA PHE A 18 -4.50 2.37 9.73
C PHE A 18 -5.88 1.73 9.72
N VAL A 19 -6.14 0.85 8.76
CA VAL A 19 -7.36 0.05 8.71
C VAL A 19 -6.93 -1.40 8.51
N ILE A 20 -6.92 -2.14 9.62
CA ILE A 20 -6.41 -3.51 9.65
C ILE A 20 -7.61 -4.46 9.68
N GLN A 21 -7.82 -5.17 8.58
CA GLN A 21 -8.89 -6.16 8.51
C GLN A 21 -8.38 -7.51 9.03
N ILE A 22 -9.02 -8.02 10.08
CA ILE A 22 -8.74 -9.36 10.61
C ILE A 22 -10.04 -9.99 11.14
N PRO A 23 -10.16 -11.32 11.13
CA PRO A 23 -11.24 -11.98 11.81
C PRO A 23 -11.23 -11.69 13.33
N TRP A 24 -12.41 -11.52 13.93
CA TRP A 24 -12.52 -11.17 15.34
C TRP A 24 -11.83 -12.18 16.27
N TYR A 25 -11.94 -13.49 15.98
CA TYR A 25 -11.31 -14.55 16.75
C TYR A 25 -9.77 -14.44 16.74
N ARG A 26 -9.19 -14.09 15.58
CA ARG A 26 -7.75 -13.88 15.44
C ARG A 26 -7.30 -12.66 16.25
N TYR A 27 -8.12 -11.60 16.29
CA TYR A 27 -7.84 -10.43 17.13
C TYR A 27 -7.68 -10.80 18.59
N TYR A 28 -8.62 -11.56 19.16
CA TYR A 28 -8.57 -11.97 20.56
C TYR A 28 -7.42 -12.96 20.80
N PHE A 29 -7.24 -13.92 19.92
CA PHE A 29 -6.17 -14.90 20.01
C PHE A 29 -4.78 -14.23 20.07
N GLU A 30 -4.50 -13.31 19.16
CA GLU A 30 -3.22 -12.58 19.14
C GLU A 30 -3.06 -11.65 20.35
N LYS A 31 -4.16 -11.07 20.85
CA LYS A 31 -4.13 -10.21 22.02
C LYS A 31 -3.83 -10.98 23.30
N PHE A 32 -4.45 -12.14 23.49
CA PHE A 32 -4.33 -12.91 24.74
C PHE A 32 -3.13 -13.84 24.76
N ILE A 33 -2.77 -14.46 23.63
CA ILE A 33 -1.69 -15.47 23.58
C ILE A 33 -0.35 -14.83 23.28
N TYR A 34 -0.26 -13.93 22.32
CA TYR A 34 1.03 -13.39 21.88
C TYR A 34 1.42 -12.05 22.49
N LYS A 35 0.53 -11.34 23.19
CA LYS A 35 0.78 -9.98 23.75
C LYS A 35 1.45 -9.01 22.74
N LYS A 36 1.34 -9.26 21.44
CA LYS A 36 2.19 -8.70 20.37
C LYS A 36 1.63 -7.44 19.70
N ARG A 37 0.61 -6.76 20.28
CA ARG A 37 -0.07 -5.71 19.52
C ARG A 37 0.48 -4.29 19.64
N GLY A 38 1.51 -4.09 20.45
CA GLY A 38 2.18 -2.78 20.58
C GLY A 38 1.21 -1.62 20.85
N SER A 39 1.37 -0.52 20.14
CA SER A 39 0.57 0.72 20.30
C SER A 39 -0.70 0.77 19.45
N LEU A 40 -1.04 -0.31 18.71
CA LEU A 40 -2.26 -0.37 17.90
C LEU A 40 -3.50 -0.46 18.78
N LEU A 41 -4.46 0.42 18.53
CA LEU A 41 -5.71 0.49 19.27
C LEU A 41 -6.81 -0.35 18.59
N MET A 42 -7.83 -0.76 19.35
CA MET A 42 -8.96 -1.53 18.80
C MET A 42 -9.65 -0.83 17.62
N LYS A 43 -9.66 0.51 17.62
CA LYS A 43 -10.21 1.33 16.52
C LYS A 43 -9.46 1.20 15.19
N ASP A 44 -8.23 0.72 15.22
CA ASP A 44 -7.40 0.51 14.01
C ASP A 44 -7.76 -0.82 13.32
N PHE A 45 -8.62 -1.65 13.94
CA PHE A 45 -9.05 -2.93 13.43
C PHE A 45 -10.48 -2.89 12.95
N THR A 46 -10.75 -3.63 11.90
CA THR A 46 -12.12 -3.94 11.44
C THR A 46 -12.29 -5.44 11.29
N PHE A 47 -13.43 -5.92 11.76
CA PHE A 47 -13.77 -7.35 11.71
C PHE A 47 -14.65 -7.67 10.49
N ASN A 48 -15.23 -6.65 9.90
CA ASN A 48 -16.06 -6.77 8.70
C ASN A 48 -15.23 -6.51 7.45
N LYS A 49 -15.63 -7.13 6.35
CA LYS A 49 -15.03 -6.86 5.05
C LYS A 49 -15.23 -5.39 4.67
N ILE A 50 -14.14 -4.72 4.33
CA ILE A 50 -14.18 -3.34 3.89
C ILE A 50 -14.71 -3.32 2.45
N SER A 51 -15.71 -2.50 2.17
CA SER A 51 -16.26 -2.36 0.81
C SER A 51 -15.25 -1.65 -0.10
N PHE A 52 -15.30 -1.94 -1.37
CA PHE A 52 -14.47 -1.28 -2.40
C PHE A 52 -14.63 0.24 -2.34
N ASN A 53 -15.86 0.74 -2.27
CA ASN A 53 -16.12 2.18 -2.19
C ASN A 53 -15.45 2.83 -0.97
N LYS A 54 -15.41 2.11 0.16
CA LYS A 54 -14.73 2.61 1.36
C LYS A 54 -13.21 2.66 1.20
N VAL A 55 -12.63 1.65 0.56
CA VAL A 55 -11.19 1.65 0.23
C VAL A 55 -10.87 2.82 -0.69
N GLN A 56 -11.64 3.00 -1.76
CA GLN A 56 -11.45 4.09 -2.71
C GLN A 56 -11.59 5.47 -2.06
N GLN A 57 -12.59 5.65 -1.19
CA GLN A 57 -12.74 6.88 -0.41
C GLN A 57 -11.50 7.18 0.45
N LEU A 58 -10.95 6.17 1.11
CA LEU A 58 -9.75 6.32 1.94
C LEU A 58 -8.52 6.64 1.08
N THR A 59 -8.36 5.98 -0.05
CA THR A 59 -7.29 6.26 -1.02
C THR A 59 -7.36 7.70 -1.51
N ASN A 60 -8.54 8.17 -1.91
CA ASN A 60 -8.72 9.54 -2.39
C ASN A 60 -8.42 10.60 -1.33
N GLN A 61 -8.70 10.32 -0.06
CA GLN A 61 -8.41 11.21 1.06
C GLN A 61 -6.95 11.18 1.52
N SER A 62 -6.14 10.26 1.00
CA SER A 62 -4.75 10.10 1.39
C SER A 62 -3.82 10.80 0.39
N LYS A 63 -2.69 11.35 0.85
CA LYS A 63 -1.59 11.79 0.01
C LYS A 63 -0.62 10.65 -0.30
N VAL A 64 -0.38 9.81 0.69
CA VAL A 64 0.58 8.69 0.61
C VAL A 64 -0.13 7.41 1.04
N ILE A 65 0.12 6.34 0.31
CA ILE A 65 -0.36 4.99 0.62
C ILE A 65 0.80 4.15 1.15
N LEU A 66 0.55 3.44 2.24
CA LEU A 66 1.49 2.47 2.78
C LEU A 66 1.12 1.06 2.33
N ASP A 67 2.01 0.42 1.60
CA ASP A 67 1.91 -0.98 1.20
C ASP A 67 2.89 -1.84 2.00
N ILE A 68 2.36 -2.85 2.69
CA ILE A 68 3.15 -3.82 3.45
C ILE A 68 3.02 -5.16 2.76
N HIS A 69 4.00 -5.48 1.93
CA HIS A 69 3.97 -6.72 1.17
C HIS A 69 4.15 -7.95 2.06
N ASN A 70 3.58 -9.07 1.67
CA ASN A 70 3.82 -10.35 2.35
C ASN A 70 5.16 -10.92 1.88
N PRO A 71 6.13 -11.23 2.81
CA PRO A 71 7.44 -11.76 2.43
C PRO A 71 7.40 -13.07 1.62
N TRP A 72 6.30 -13.81 1.71
CA TRP A 72 6.09 -15.07 0.98
C TRP A 72 5.43 -14.91 -0.39
N GLN A 73 5.11 -13.68 -0.77
CA GLN A 73 4.50 -13.36 -2.05
C GLN A 73 5.54 -12.82 -3.01
N ASN A 74 5.68 -13.45 -4.16
CA ASN A 74 6.51 -12.95 -5.24
C ASN A 74 5.72 -11.91 -6.07
N GLY A 75 6.41 -10.86 -6.54
CA GLY A 75 5.85 -9.81 -7.36
C GLY A 75 5.08 -8.74 -6.57
N LEU A 76 4.50 -7.81 -7.30
CA LEU A 76 3.74 -6.68 -6.74
C LEU A 76 2.31 -7.09 -6.40
N THR A 77 1.78 -6.47 -5.35
CA THR A 77 0.35 -6.52 -5.04
C THR A 77 -0.44 -5.55 -5.91
N GLN A 78 -1.78 -5.58 -5.84
CA GLN A 78 -2.63 -4.59 -6.50
C GLN A 78 -2.44 -3.17 -5.93
N ARG A 79 -2.00 -3.04 -4.69
CA ARG A 79 -1.96 -1.76 -3.98
C ARG A 79 -1.02 -0.70 -4.57
N PRO A 80 0.20 -1.02 -5.03
CA PRO A 80 1.03 -0.08 -5.78
C PRO A 80 0.30 0.52 -6.98
N PHE A 81 -0.36 -0.32 -7.78
CA PHE A 81 -1.10 0.14 -8.96
C PHE A 81 -2.30 1.00 -8.58
N ASP A 82 -3.04 0.64 -7.53
CA ASP A 82 -4.14 1.46 -7.02
C ASP A 82 -3.65 2.82 -6.49
N ALA A 83 -2.51 2.85 -5.79
CA ALA A 83 -1.95 4.09 -5.26
C ALA A 83 -1.51 5.03 -6.38
N LEU A 84 -0.63 4.55 -7.25
CA LEU A 84 -0.03 5.35 -8.33
C LEU A 84 -1.07 5.76 -9.37
N GLY A 85 -1.99 4.86 -9.74
CA GLY A 85 -3.10 5.15 -10.65
C GLY A 85 -4.11 6.17 -10.11
N ASN A 86 -4.15 6.40 -8.80
CA ASN A 86 -4.92 7.48 -8.17
C ASN A 86 -4.07 8.72 -7.84
N GLY A 87 -2.85 8.85 -8.40
CA GLY A 87 -1.97 9.99 -8.15
C GLY A 87 -1.56 10.10 -6.68
N LYS A 88 -1.26 8.98 -6.02
CA LYS A 88 -0.83 8.95 -4.63
C LYS A 88 0.60 8.44 -4.54
N ALA A 89 1.42 9.08 -3.71
CA ALA A 89 2.74 8.57 -3.39
C ALA A 89 2.64 7.23 -2.65
N LEU A 90 3.68 6.44 -2.79
CA LEU A 90 3.71 5.08 -2.25
C LEU A 90 4.91 4.90 -1.32
N ILE A 91 4.66 4.36 -0.13
CA ILE A 91 5.69 3.80 0.72
C ILE A 91 5.46 2.28 0.74
N THR A 92 6.45 1.51 0.34
CA THR A 92 6.31 0.04 0.28
C THR A 92 7.47 -0.68 0.95
N THR A 93 7.21 -1.89 1.43
CA THR A 93 8.25 -2.81 1.90
C THR A 93 8.70 -3.79 0.82
N ASN A 94 8.16 -3.68 -0.40
CA ASN A 94 8.50 -4.57 -1.52
C ASN A 94 9.57 -3.93 -2.41
N ALA A 95 10.80 -4.44 -2.31
CA ALA A 95 11.93 -3.93 -3.08
C ALA A 95 11.84 -4.26 -4.59
N SER A 96 11.05 -5.28 -4.98
CA SER A 96 10.89 -5.63 -6.40
C SER A 96 10.27 -4.50 -7.22
N ILE A 97 9.62 -3.52 -6.59
CA ILE A 97 9.07 -2.36 -7.30
C ILE A 97 10.17 -1.52 -7.99
N MET A 98 11.42 -1.57 -7.50
CA MET A 98 12.54 -0.85 -8.10
C MET A 98 12.95 -1.40 -9.48
N GLU A 99 12.49 -2.62 -9.83
CA GLU A 99 12.74 -3.25 -11.13
C GLU A 99 11.68 -2.88 -12.17
N GLU A 100 10.60 -2.20 -11.74
CA GLU A 100 9.50 -1.82 -12.62
C GLU A 100 9.80 -0.55 -13.40
N SER A 101 9.35 -0.47 -14.65
CA SER A 101 9.59 0.66 -15.53
C SER A 101 8.95 1.98 -15.06
N PHE A 102 7.95 1.90 -14.18
CA PHE A 102 7.29 3.06 -13.58
C PHE A 102 7.91 3.47 -12.23
N TYR A 103 9.00 2.84 -11.81
CA TYR A 103 9.64 3.22 -10.55
C TYR A 103 10.23 4.63 -10.63
N ASP A 104 9.85 5.44 -9.67
CA ASP A 104 10.35 6.80 -9.49
C ASP A 104 10.59 7.03 -7.99
N GLU A 105 11.84 7.29 -7.61
CA GLU A 105 12.27 7.48 -6.23
C GLU A 105 11.67 8.72 -5.56
N GLU A 106 11.21 9.70 -6.34
CA GLU A 106 10.56 10.89 -5.81
C GLU A 106 9.18 10.56 -5.23
N ILE A 107 8.45 9.64 -5.86
CA ILE A 107 7.06 9.30 -5.49
C ILE A 107 6.90 7.92 -4.86
N ILE A 108 7.92 7.07 -4.95
CA ILE A 108 7.91 5.69 -4.41
C ILE A 108 9.08 5.53 -3.46
N GLN A 109 8.80 5.33 -2.18
CA GLN A 109 9.81 5.07 -1.18
C GLN A 109 9.78 3.60 -0.73
N VAL A 110 10.90 2.90 -0.95
CA VAL A 110 11.08 1.54 -0.43
C VAL A 110 11.69 1.60 0.96
N VAL A 111 11.03 0.98 1.92
CA VAL A 111 11.46 1.02 3.34
C VAL A 111 11.79 -0.37 3.86
N ASN A 112 12.82 -0.42 4.69
CA ASN A 112 13.17 -1.65 5.37
C ASN A 112 12.12 -2.02 6.43
N ARG A 113 11.73 -3.29 6.47
CA ARG A 113 10.72 -3.78 7.42
C ARG A 113 11.17 -3.75 8.87
N ASP A 114 12.45 -3.93 9.12
CA ASP A 114 12.99 -3.96 10.48
C ASP A 114 13.25 -2.56 11.03
N ILE A 115 13.74 -1.67 10.19
CA ILE A 115 14.05 -0.28 10.53
C ILE A 115 13.43 0.61 9.45
N PRO A 116 12.10 0.91 9.54
CA PRO A 116 11.44 1.74 8.54
C PRO A 116 11.85 3.20 8.72
N THR A 117 12.81 3.64 7.92
CA THR A 117 13.16 5.06 7.81
C THR A 117 12.32 5.67 6.71
N ILE A 118 11.53 6.69 7.05
CA ILE A 118 10.64 7.36 6.11
C ILE A 118 11.15 8.78 5.89
N ASP A 119 11.46 9.13 4.65
CA ASP A 119 11.71 10.50 4.27
C ASP A 119 10.38 11.25 4.24
N THR A 120 10.31 12.34 4.98
CA THR A 120 9.09 13.12 5.12
C THR A 120 8.79 14.02 3.93
N GLU A 121 9.74 14.20 3.03
CA GLU A 121 9.53 14.98 1.78
C GLU A 121 8.43 14.34 0.91
N ILE A 122 8.30 13.01 0.94
CA ILE A 122 7.23 12.28 0.22
C ILE A 122 5.81 12.78 0.56
N PHE A 123 5.58 13.34 1.75
CA PHE A 123 4.27 13.89 2.14
C PHE A 123 3.99 15.28 1.57
N LYS A 124 4.99 15.94 1.00
CA LYS A 124 4.87 17.27 0.41
C LYS A 124 4.60 17.23 -1.09
N ILE A 125 4.85 16.10 -1.72
CA ILE A 125 4.72 15.93 -3.17
C ILE A 125 3.23 15.91 -3.53
N ASP A 126 2.86 16.72 -4.51
CA ASP A 126 1.57 16.63 -5.18
C ASP A 126 1.80 15.94 -6.53
N ILE A 127 1.34 14.71 -6.62
CA ILE A 127 1.53 13.87 -7.79
C ILE A 127 0.44 14.20 -8.80
N ASN A 128 0.84 14.64 -9.96
CA ASN A 128 0.02 14.56 -11.16
C ASN A 128 0.02 13.12 -11.69
N ILE A 129 -0.90 12.81 -12.60
CA ILE A 129 -0.97 11.50 -13.25
C ILE A 129 0.44 11.17 -13.81
N ILE A 130 0.96 9.99 -13.48
CA ILE A 130 2.27 9.53 -13.94
C ILE A 130 2.14 9.21 -15.43
N ASP A 131 2.94 9.88 -16.27
CA ASP A 131 2.95 9.66 -17.71
C ASP A 131 3.28 8.18 -18.01
N GLY A 132 2.45 7.56 -18.87
CA GLY A 132 2.62 6.16 -19.25
C GLY A 132 2.07 5.14 -18.25
N PHE A 133 1.64 5.55 -17.05
CA PHE A 133 1.05 4.62 -16.07
C PHE A 133 -0.30 4.03 -16.52
N GLU A 134 -0.94 4.65 -17.50
CA GLU A 134 -2.17 4.15 -18.13
C GLU A 134 -2.02 2.74 -18.71
N GLU A 135 -0.80 2.35 -19.10
CA GLU A 135 -0.52 0.98 -19.55
C GLU A 135 -0.89 -0.10 -18.54
N TYR A 136 -0.81 0.22 -17.25
CA TYR A 136 -1.13 -0.67 -16.13
C TYR A 136 -2.61 -0.65 -15.75
N SER A 137 -3.44 0.12 -16.49
CA SER A 137 -4.89 0.09 -16.30
C SER A 137 -5.45 -1.27 -16.68
N LEU A 138 -6.53 -1.69 -16.00
CA LEU A 138 -7.23 -2.95 -16.30
C LEU A 138 -7.67 -2.99 -17.76
N GLU A 139 -8.06 -1.86 -18.33
CA GLU A 139 -8.48 -1.74 -19.73
C GLU A 139 -7.32 -2.06 -20.68
N ASN A 140 -6.17 -1.43 -20.50
CA ASN A 140 -5.02 -1.66 -21.38
C ASN A 140 -4.41 -3.04 -21.16
N TRP A 141 -4.39 -3.54 -19.94
CA TRP A 141 -3.99 -4.91 -19.65
C TRP A 141 -4.88 -5.93 -20.36
N SER A 142 -6.21 -5.78 -20.29
CA SER A 142 -7.14 -6.66 -21.00
C SER A 142 -6.97 -6.59 -22.51
N LYS A 143 -6.80 -5.39 -23.10
CA LYS A 143 -6.51 -5.23 -24.52
C LYS A 143 -5.24 -5.97 -24.95
N LYS A 144 -4.15 -5.89 -24.14
CA LYS A 144 -2.91 -6.63 -24.41
C LYS A 144 -3.15 -8.15 -24.43
N ILE A 145 -3.92 -8.68 -23.47
CA ILE A 145 -4.25 -10.12 -23.44
C ILE A 145 -5.06 -10.54 -24.67
N PHE A 146 -6.13 -9.80 -25.00
CA PHE A 146 -6.95 -10.10 -26.17
C PHE A 146 -6.14 -10.05 -27.48
N LYS A 147 -5.20 -9.12 -27.60
CA LYS A 147 -4.31 -9.04 -28.75
C LYS A 147 -3.37 -10.25 -28.84
N LEU A 148 -2.86 -10.73 -27.71
CA LEU A 148 -2.03 -11.94 -27.68
C LEU A 148 -2.82 -13.18 -28.10
N ILE A 149 -4.05 -13.34 -27.62
CA ILE A 149 -4.91 -14.49 -27.96
C ILE A 149 -5.22 -14.49 -29.47
N ASN A 150 -5.58 -13.35 -30.05
CA ASN A 150 -5.94 -13.25 -31.46
C ASN A 150 -4.75 -13.34 -32.44
N ASN A 151 -3.51 -13.26 -31.96
CA ASN A 151 -2.31 -13.46 -32.78
C ASN A 151 -1.79 -14.89 -32.75
N TYR A 152 -2.48 -15.82 -32.07
CA TYR A 152 -2.15 -17.24 -32.02
C TYR A 152 -2.97 -18.09 -33.03
N ASP A 153 -3.86 -17.46 -33.82
CA ASP A 153 -4.54 -18.05 -35.00
C ASP A 153 -3.81 -17.63 -36.29
#